data_dd393653de3adc1dc23f0cdf98264ad1
#
_entry.id   dd393653de3adc1dc23f0cdf98264ad1
#
_cell.length_a   1.000
_cell.length_b   1.000
_cell.length_c   1.000
_cell.angle_alpha   90.00
_cell.angle_beta   90.00
_cell.angle_gamma   90.00
#
_symmetry.space_group_name_H-M   'P 1'
#
loop_
_entity.id
_entity.type
_entity.pdbx_description
1 polymer ?
#
loop_
_entity_poly.entity_id
_entity_poly.type
_entity_poly.pdbx_seq_one_letter_code
_entity_poly.pdbx_strand_id
1 'polypeptide(L)'
;MEKEIEKIKKERDEYLDGWKRAKADFLNYKKEEGERIQATIDFSRRCLLEKILPILDNLARAEKEIPEGERENKVYKGFLQIVFQWREFLKNEGIEEIETVGKPFNPELHEAVGEVDLSTGSGQGESGVVAEEVEKGYIMNGALIRPAKVKVVK
;
A
#
# COMPACT_ATOMS: atom_id res chain seq x y z
N MET A 1 -67.68 -14.01 2.29
CA MET A 1 -67.15 -12.67 1.93
C MET A 1 -66.17 -12.13 3.00
N GLU A 2 -66.60 -11.89 4.26
CA GLU A 2 -65.68 -11.35 5.27
C GLU A 2 -64.44 -12.24 5.55
N LYS A 3 -64.61 -13.55 5.70
CA LYS A 3 -63.52 -14.51 5.91
C LYS A 3 -62.56 -14.58 4.72
N GLU A 4 -63.02 -14.38 3.50
CA GLU A 4 -62.15 -14.33 2.30
C GLU A 4 -61.37 -13.04 2.24
N ILE A 5 -61.95 -11.91 2.61
CA ILE A 5 -61.27 -10.62 2.69
C ILE A 5 -60.16 -10.68 3.78
N GLU A 6 -60.43 -11.29 4.91
CA GLU A 6 -59.43 -11.47 5.98
C GLU A 6 -58.27 -12.37 5.55
N LYS A 7 -58.54 -13.44 4.81
CA LYS A 7 -57.50 -14.32 4.23
C LYS A 7 -56.64 -13.57 3.23
N ILE A 8 -57.25 -12.81 2.30
CA ILE A 8 -56.52 -12.02 1.31
C ILE A 8 -55.65 -10.93 1.98
N LYS A 9 -56.15 -10.28 3.03
CA LYS A 9 -55.37 -9.31 3.79
C LYS A 9 -54.17 -9.94 4.45
N LYS A 10 -54.32 -11.12 5.04
CA LYS A 10 -53.21 -11.85 5.66
C LYS A 10 -52.15 -12.27 4.62
N GLU A 11 -52.58 -12.81 3.49
CA GLU A 11 -51.68 -13.16 2.39
C GLU A 11 -50.94 -11.93 1.85
N ARG A 12 -51.64 -10.80 1.67
CA ARG A 12 -50.99 -9.52 1.29
C ARG A 12 -49.93 -9.11 2.28
N ASP A 13 -50.19 -9.18 3.58
CA ASP A 13 -49.26 -8.74 4.61
C ASP A 13 -48.03 -9.67 4.68
N GLU A 14 -48.26 -10.98 4.52
CA GLU A 14 -47.17 -11.96 4.40
C GLU A 14 -46.26 -11.70 3.19
N TYR A 15 -46.88 -11.42 1.99
CA TYR A 15 -46.10 -11.05 0.81
C TYR A 15 -45.41 -9.72 0.95
N LEU A 16 -46.02 -8.73 1.60
CA LEU A 16 -45.42 -7.43 1.83
C LEU A 16 -44.19 -7.55 2.75
N ASP A 17 -44.28 -8.36 3.79
CA ASP A 17 -43.18 -8.57 4.72
C ASP A 17 -42.07 -9.39 4.05
N GLY A 18 -42.40 -10.39 3.23
CA GLY A 18 -41.45 -11.11 2.39
C GLY A 18 -40.73 -10.17 1.43
N TRP A 19 -41.46 -9.28 0.75
CA TRP A 19 -40.89 -8.28 -0.14
C TRP A 19 -39.93 -7.30 0.59
N LYS A 20 -40.36 -6.79 1.76
CA LYS A 20 -39.51 -5.90 2.57
C LYS A 20 -38.19 -6.58 2.96
N ARG A 21 -38.28 -7.86 3.39
CA ARG A 21 -37.09 -8.65 3.75
C ARG A 21 -36.17 -8.85 2.54
N ALA A 22 -36.74 -9.33 1.41
CA ALA A 22 -35.95 -9.53 0.19
C ALA A 22 -35.30 -8.23 -0.31
N LYS A 23 -35.99 -7.09 -0.17
CA LYS A 23 -35.45 -5.77 -0.52
C LYS A 23 -34.27 -5.39 0.41
N ALA A 24 -34.41 -5.63 1.71
CA ALA A 24 -33.32 -5.38 2.67
C ALA A 24 -32.10 -6.27 2.37
N ASP A 25 -32.32 -7.56 2.12
CA ASP A 25 -31.27 -8.51 1.77
C ASP A 25 -30.56 -8.11 0.46
N PHE A 26 -31.32 -7.66 -0.54
CA PHE A 26 -30.75 -7.16 -1.79
C PHE A 26 -29.88 -5.91 -1.59
N LEU A 27 -30.32 -4.98 -0.75
CA LEU A 27 -29.52 -3.78 -0.45
C LEU A 27 -28.21 -4.12 0.28
N ASN A 28 -28.28 -5.04 1.23
CA ASN A 28 -27.11 -5.54 1.93
C ASN A 28 -26.15 -6.24 0.96
N TYR A 29 -26.65 -7.16 0.14
CA TYR A 29 -25.88 -7.83 -0.90
C TYR A 29 -25.19 -6.82 -1.84
N LYS A 30 -25.89 -5.81 -2.30
CA LYS A 30 -25.35 -4.77 -3.19
C LYS A 30 -24.20 -4.00 -2.52
N LYS A 31 -24.32 -3.72 -1.22
CA LYS A 31 -23.26 -3.06 -0.44
C LYS A 31 -22.04 -3.96 -0.31
N GLU A 32 -22.24 -5.20 0.13
CA GLU A 32 -21.17 -6.19 0.31
C GLU A 32 -20.45 -6.48 -1.02
N GLU A 33 -21.19 -6.57 -2.12
CA GLU A 33 -20.61 -6.78 -3.44
C GLU A 33 -19.76 -5.59 -3.89
N GLY A 34 -20.19 -4.36 -3.59
CA GLY A 34 -19.37 -3.15 -3.82
C GLY A 34 -18.05 -3.18 -3.06
N GLU A 35 -18.10 -3.53 -1.79
CA GLU A 35 -16.91 -3.68 -0.93
C GLU A 35 -15.97 -4.79 -1.44
N ARG A 36 -16.52 -5.93 -1.87
CA ARG A 36 -15.76 -7.04 -2.44
C ARG A 36 -15.06 -6.68 -3.75
N ILE A 37 -15.76 -5.96 -4.64
CA ILE A 37 -15.17 -5.48 -5.89
C ILE A 37 -14.01 -4.52 -5.59
N GLN A 38 -14.21 -3.57 -4.67
CA GLN A 38 -13.16 -2.62 -4.30
C GLN A 38 -11.94 -3.33 -3.72
N ALA A 39 -12.13 -4.28 -2.80
CA ALA A 39 -11.04 -5.08 -2.24
C ALA A 39 -10.28 -5.87 -3.33
N THR A 40 -10.98 -6.38 -4.33
CA THR A 40 -10.38 -7.09 -5.47
C THR A 40 -9.53 -6.16 -6.34
N ILE A 41 -10.00 -4.94 -6.60
CA ILE A 41 -9.26 -3.92 -7.34
C ILE A 41 -7.99 -3.54 -6.58
N ASP A 42 -8.10 -3.27 -5.28
CA ASP A 42 -6.96 -2.88 -4.44
C ASP A 42 -5.92 -4.00 -4.32
N PHE A 43 -6.37 -5.24 -4.22
CA PHE A 43 -5.49 -6.41 -4.27
C PHE A 43 -4.75 -6.52 -5.61
N SER A 44 -5.47 -6.37 -6.73
CA SER A 44 -4.88 -6.45 -8.07
C SER A 44 -3.84 -5.34 -8.31
N ARG A 45 -4.13 -4.12 -7.85
CA ARG A 45 -3.19 -2.99 -7.91
C ARG A 45 -1.93 -3.29 -7.11
N ARG A 46 -2.07 -3.83 -5.90
CA ARG A 46 -0.94 -4.22 -5.04
C ARG A 46 -0.04 -5.26 -5.71
N CYS A 47 -0.62 -6.34 -6.23
CA CYS A 47 0.12 -7.37 -6.95
C CYS A 47 0.88 -6.83 -8.18
N LEU A 48 0.30 -5.85 -8.90
CA LEU A 48 0.98 -5.22 -10.03
C LEU A 48 2.16 -4.37 -9.55
N LEU A 49 1.95 -3.57 -8.51
CA LEU A 49 3.00 -2.71 -7.94
C LEU A 49 4.18 -3.53 -7.43
N GLU A 50 3.95 -4.62 -6.69
CA GLU A 50 5.02 -5.51 -6.23
C GLU A 50 5.94 -5.98 -7.37
N LYS A 51 5.40 -6.21 -8.56
CA LYS A 51 6.18 -6.59 -9.75
C LYS A 51 6.98 -5.44 -10.36
N ILE A 52 6.55 -4.20 -10.16
CA ILE A 52 7.20 -3.00 -10.70
C ILE A 52 8.26 -2.46 -9.73
N LEU A 53 8.11 -2.66 -8.42
CA LEU A 53 9.01 -2.15 -7.39
C LEU A 53 10.49 -2.48 -7.65
N PRO A 54 10.90 -3.69 -8.09
CA PRO A 54 12.30 -3.97 -8.41
C PRO A 54 12.90 -3.07 -9.49
N ILE A 55 12.07 -2.58 -10.43
CA ILE A 55 12.50 -1.63 -11.46
C ILE A 55 12.77 -0.27 -10.81
N LEU A 56 11.92 0.16 -9.89
CA LEU A 56 12.11 1.41 -9.13
C LEU A 56 13.34 1.34 -8.23
N ASP A 57 13.62 0.19 -7.62
CA ASP A 57 14.84 -0.02 -6.83
C ASP A 57 16.10 0.15 -7.69
N ASN A 58 16.09 -0.37 -8.92
CA ASN A 58 17.19 -0.20 -9.86
C ASN A 58 17.36 1.27 -10.28
N LEU A 59 16.26 2.00 -10.51
CA LEU A 59 16.32 3.44 -10.79
C LEU A 59 16.88 4.22 -9.60
N ALA A 60 16.46 3.91 -8.38
CA ALA A 60 16.97 4.54 -7.17
C ALA A 60 18.45 4.24 -6.92
N ARG A 61 18.90 3.02 -7.25
CA ARG A 61 20.32 2.64 -7.21
C ARG A 61 21.14 3.43 -8.22
N ALA A 62 20.68 3.48 -9.47
CA ALA A 62 21.36 4.24 -10.52
C ALA A 62 21.43 5.74 -10.19
N GLU A 63 20.42 6.31 -9.54
CA GLU A 63 20.43 7.70 -9.06
C GLU A 63 21.55 7.95 -8.03
N LYS A 64 21.79 7.00 -7.12
CA LYS A 64 22.84 7.10 -6.10
C LYS A 64 24.26 7.01 -6.70
N GLU A 65 24.39 6.33 -7.83
CA GLU A 65 25.68 6.15 -8.52
C GLU A 65 26.08 7.35 -9.38
N ILE A 66 25.19 8.34 -9.62
CA ILE A 66 25.52 9.55 -10.38
C ILE A 66 26.47 10.41 -9.56
N PRO A 67 27.70 10.70 -10.07
CA PRO A 67 28.63 11.59 -9.40
C PRO A 67 28.05 13.00 -9.27
N GLU A 68 28.28 13.64 -8.12
CA GLU A 68 27.73 15.01 -7.87
C GLU A 68 28.17 16.02 -8.94
N GLY A 69 29.42 15.93 -9.42
CA GLY A 69 29.97 16.81 -10.48
C GLY A 69 29.32 16.61 -11.85
N GLU A 70 28.66 15.49 -12.10
CA GLU A 70 28.04 15.17 -13.40
C GLU A 70 26.53 15.34 -13.43
N ARG A 71 25.89 15.73 -12.34
CA ARG A 71 24.43 15.94 -12.26
C ARG A 71 23.92 16.99 -13.25
N GLU A 72 24.78 17.90 -13.68
CA GLU A 72 24.49 18.92 -14.71
C GLU A 72 24.53 18.39 -16.16
N ASN A 73 25.06 17.18 -16.36
CA ASN A 73 25.10 16.55 -17.68
C ASN A 73 23.67 16.32 -18.20
N LYS A 74 23.45 16.62 -19.49
CA LYS A 74 22.13 16.52 -20.12
C LYS A 74 21.50 15.12 -20.02
N VAL A 75 22.30 14.07 -20.09
CA VAL A 75 21.84 12.67 -19.99
C VAL A 75 21.35 12.39 -18.56
N TYR A 76 22.13 12.76 -17.53
CA TYR A 76 21.76 12.57 -16.14
C TYR A 76 20.56 13.44 -15.74
N LYS A 77 20.44 14.66 -16.24
CA LYS A 77 19.24 15.48 -16.06
C LYS A 77 17.98 14.79 -16.60
N GLY A 78 18.08 14.22 -17.79
CA GLY A 78 16.97 13.45 -18.37
C GLY A 78 16.60 12.25 -17.52
N PHE A 79 17.58 11.51 -17.01
CA PHE A 79 17.37 10.37 -16.10
C PHE A 79 16.70 10.81 -14.78
N LEU A 80 17.23 11.85 -14.13
CA LEU A 80 16.65 12.39 -12.88
C LEU A 80 15.21 12.88 -13.08
N GLN A 81 14.87 13.41 -14.25
CA GLN A 81 13.50 13.79 -14.58
C GLN A 81 12.57 12.56 -14.65
N ILE A 82 13.04 11.43 -15.20
CA ILE A 82 12.28 10.18 -15.20
C ILE A 82 12.04 9.68 -13.77
N VAL A 83 13.07 9.69 -12.94
CA VAL A 83 12.95 9.29 -11.51
C VAL A 83 11.96 10.19 -10.78
N PHE A 84 12.01 11.50 -11.03
CA PHE A 84 11.05 12.45 -10.45
C PHE A 84 9.61 12.16 -10.91
N GLN A 85 9.38 11.91 -12.19
CA GLN A 85 8.05 11.57 -12.72
C GLN A 85 7.49 10.30 -12.08
N TRP A 86 8.34 9.30 -11.83
CA TRP A 86 7.93 8.09 -11.13
C TRP A 86 7.53 8.35 -9.67
N ARG A 87 8.28 9.16 -8.95
CA ARG A 87 7.92 9.55 -7.57
C ARG A 87 6.58 10.28 -7.53
N GLU A 88 6.35 11.21 -8.45
CA GLU A 88 5.07 11.91 -8.57
C GLU A 88 3.92 10.97 -8.94
N PHE A 89 4.16 10.00 -9.84
CA PHE A 89 3.18 8.98 -10.15
C PHE A 89 2.80 8.15 -8.92
N LEU A 90 3.78 7.63 -8.18
CA LEU A 90 3.51 6.87 -6.96
C LEU A 90 2.69 7.68 -5.95
N LYS A 91 3.07 8.93 -5.74
CA LYS A 91 2.35 9.83 -4.82
C LYS A 91 0.91 10.07 -5.25
N ASN A 92 0.66 10.27 -6.54
CA ASN A 92 -0.69 10.47 -7.09
C ASN A 92 -1.56 9.20 -6.98
N GLU A 93 -0.95 8.01 -7.01
CA GLU A 93 -1.64 6.73 -6.77
C GLU A 93 -1.82 6.41 -5.27
N GLY A 94 -1.46 7.34 -4.37
CA GLY A 94 -1.55 7.15 -2.92
C GLY A 94 -0.53 6.15 -2.36
N ILE A 95 0.61 6.03 -3.06
CA ILE A 95 1.72 5.17 -2.64
C ILE A 95 2.78 6.05 -1.97
N GLU A 96 3.13 5.71 -0.75
CA GLU A 96 4.10 6.42 0.06
C GLU A 96 5.31 5.54 0.37
N GLU A 97 6.50 6.13 0.35
CA GLU A 97 7.71 5.46 0.82
C GLU A 97 7.72 5.42 2.35
N ILE A 98 8.13 4.30 2.93
CA ILE A 98 8.29 4.16 4.38
C ILE A 98 9.58 4.88 4.78
N GLU A 99 9.49 5.85 5.68
CA GLU A 99 10.65 6.49 6.26
C GLU A 99 11.34 5.54 7.24
N THR A 100 12.59 5.18 6.98
CA THR A 100 13.30 4.14 7.70
C THR A 100 14.51 4.63 8.47
N VAL A 101 15.45 5.29 7.82
CA VAL A 101 16.75 5.66 8.40
C VAL A 101 16.59 6.62 9.58
N GLY A 102 17.22 6.26 10.71
CA GLY A 102 17.11 7.02 11.95
C GLY A 102 15.82 6.82 12.74
N LYS A 103 14.92 5.94 12.27
CA LYS A 103 13.69 5.57 12.99
C LYS A 103 13.90 4.27 13.77
N PRO A 104 13.15 4.05 14.87
CA PRO A 104 13.13 2.75 15.54
C PRO A 104 12.68 1.65 14.59
N PHE A 105 13.28 0.47 14.71
CA PHE A 105 12.84 -0.70 13.95
C PHE A 105 11.40 -1.08 14.30
N ASN A 106 10.57 -1.22 13.29
CA ASN A 106 9.19 -1.69 13.41
C ASN A 106 8.97 -2.95 12.57
N PRO A 107 8.73 -4.12 13.19
CA PRO A 107 8.53 -5.38 12.47
C PRO A 107 7.34 -5.39 11.50
N GLU A 108 6.36 -4.50 11.68
CA GLU A 108 5.20 -4.40 10.78
C GLU A 108 5.54 -3.70 9.45
N LEU A 109 6.58 -2.85 9.45
CA LEU A 109 6.95 -2.03 8.30
C LEU A 109 8.35 -2.36 7.75
N HIS A 110 9.20 -2.98 8.58
CA HIS A 110 10.61 -3.21 8.28
C HIS A 110 10.96 -4.69 8.33
N GLU A 111 11.80 -5.12 7.41
CA GLU A 111 12.47 -6.43 7.39
C GLU A 111 13.95 -6.23 7.68
N ALA A 112 14.45 -6.73 8.82
CA ALA A 112 15.87 -6.66 9.17
C ALA A 112 16.65 -7.69 8.35
N VAL A 113 17.51 -7.22 7.46
CA VAL A 113 18.38 -8.07 6.60
C VAL A 113 19.84 -8.11 7.08
N GLY A 114 20.17 -7.35 8.12
CA GLY A 114 21.49 -7.34 8.73
C GLY A 114 21.59 -6.42 9.94
N GLU A 115 22.72 -6.51 10.64
CA GLU A 115 23.07 -5.66 11.76
C GLU A 115 24.32 -4.84 11.42
N VAL A 116 24.42 -3.65 12.00
CA VAL A 116 25.60 -2.77 11.89
C VAL A 116 26.12 -2.50 13.29
N ASP A 117 27.43 -2.75 13.50
CA ASP A 117 28.10 -2.44 14.75
C ASP A 117 28.41 -0.93 14.84
N LEU A 118 28.11 -0.33 15.99
CA LEU A 118 28.44 1.09 16.28
C LEU A 118 29.95 1.40 16.19
N SER A 119 30.82 0.37 16.33
CA SER A 119 32.27 0.53 16.31
C SER A 119 32.87 0.84 14.94
N THR A 120 32.14 0.66 13.85
CA THR A 120 32.62 0.87 12.47
C THR A 120 32.34 2.25 11.89
N GLY A 121 31.88 3.20 12.69
CA GLY A 121 31.81 4.63 12.32
C GLY A 121 30.69 5.06 11.36
N SER A 122 29.89 4.13 10.85
CA SER A 122 28.79 4.43 9.91
C SER A 122 27.41 4.46 10.56
N GLY A 123 27.29 4.19 11.85
CA GLY A 123 26.03 4.17 12.59
C GLY A 123 26.05 5.17 13.73
N GLN A 124 25.46 6.35 13.55
CA GLN A 124 25.04 7.21 14.67
C GLN A 124 23.64 6.77 15.06
N GLY A 125 23.47 6.05 16.17
CA GLY A 125 22.15 5.64 16.63
C GLY A 125 22.19 4.78 17.87
N GLU A 126 21.08 4.75 18.58
CA GLU A 126 20.84 3.83 19.67
C GLU A 126 20.56 2.42 19.13
N SER A 127 20.85 1.38 19.94
CA SER A 127 20.51 -0.01 19.60
C SER A 127 19.02 -0.13 19.23
N GLY A 128 18.70 -0.84 18.14
CA GLY A 128 17.33 -1.00 17.65
C GLY A 128 16.86 0.08 16.68
N VAL A 129 17.72 1.03 16.30
CA VAL A 129 17.41 2.05 15.28
C VAL A 129 17.88 1.56 13.91
N VAL A 130 17.16 1.93 12.87
CA VAL A 130 17.53 1.64 11.48
C VAL A 130 18.74 2.48 11.08
N ALA A 131 19.87 1.81 10.80
CA ALA A 131 21.10 2.45 10.37
C ALA A 131 21.14 2.70 8.85
N GLU A 132 20.64 1.76 8.06
CA GLU A 132 20.72 1.80 6.59
C GLU A 132 19.46 1.18 5.97
N GLU A 133 18.95 1.81 4.91
CA GLU A 133 17.93 1.25 4.06
C GLU A 133 18.57 0.56 2.84
N VAL A 134 18.36 -0.74 2.71
CA VAL A 134 18.86 -1.56 1.60
C VAL A 134 17.89 -1.55 0.42
N GLU A 135 16.60 -1.75 0.72
CA GLU A 135 15.50 -1.65 -0.23
C GLU A 135 14.37 -0.84 0.37
N LYS A 136 13.76 0.03 -0.42
CA LYS A 136 12.65 0.87 0.01
C LYS A 136 11.40 0.07 0.31
N GLY A 137 10.71 0.42 1.39
CA GLY A 137 9.37 -0.05 1.68
C GLY A 137 8.30 0.88 1.16
N TYR A 138 7.13 0.34 0.87
CA TYR A 138 5.99 1.09 0.32
C TYR A 138 4.68 0.71 0.98
N ILE A 139 3.85 1.72 1.22
CA ILE A 139 2.45 1.59 1.66
C ILE A 139 1.53 2.22 0.61
N MET A 140 0.32 1.70 0.47
CA MET A 140 -0.72 2.26 -0.39
C MET A 140 -2.00 2.41 0.41
N ASN A 141 -2.49 3.65 0.55
CA ASN A 141 -3.70 3.96 1.31
C ASN A 141 -3.69 3.36 2.73
N GLY A 142 -2.53 3.38 3.40
CA GLY A 142 -2.33 2.81 4.73
C GLY A 142 -2.11 1.29 4.79
N ALA A 143 -2.19 0.58 3.67
CA ALA A 143 -1.92 -0.86 3.60
C ALA A 143 -0.49 -1.12 3.11
N LEU A 144 0.23 -2.02 3.78
CA LEU A 144 1.58 -2.42 3.39
C LEU A 144 1.56 -3.11 2.02
N ILE A 145 2.41 -2.64 1.09
CA ILE A 145 2.70 -3.31 -0.18
C ILE A 145 3.93 -4.19 0.02
N ARG A 146 5.03 -3.59 0.47
CA ARG A 146 6.32 -4.26 0.70
C ARG A 146 7.03 -3.62 1.90
N PRO A 147 7.53 -4.40 2.86
CA PRO A 147 8.34 -3.87 3.95
C PRO A 147 9.66 -3.30 3.41
N ALA A 148 10.20 -2.32 4.12
CA ALA A 148 11.54 -1.82 3.83
C ALA A 148 12.57 -2.81 4.35
N LYS A 149 13.55 -3.18 3.53
CA LYS A 149 14.69 -3.99 3.99
C LYS A 149 15.76 -3.08 4.57
N VAL A 150 16.06 -3.29 5.83
CA VAL A 150 16.92 -2.40 6.61
C VAL A 150 18.01 -3.14 7.35
N LYS A 151 19.11 -2.43 7.65
CA LYS A 151 20.10 -2.87 8.63
C LYS A 151 19.88 -2.08 9.92
N VAL A 152 19.92 -2.77 11.04
CA VAL A 152 19.63 -2.24 12.36
C VAL A 152 20.92 -2.11 13.18
N VAL A 153 21.02 -1.06 13.99
CA VAL A 153 22.12 -0.89 14.94
C VAL A 153 21.99 -1.95 16.04
N LYS A 154 23.11 -2.66 16.28
CA LYS A 154 23.19 -3.69 17.30
C LYS A 154 23.25 -3.10 18.70
#